data_b2cbea361ce76eecd1f78f0b0011114f
#
_entry.id   b2cbea361ce76eecd1f78f0b0011114f
#
_cell.length_a   1.000
_cell.length_b   1.000
_cell.length_c   1.000
_cell.angle_alpha   90.00
_cell.angle_beta   90.00
_cell.angle_gamma   90.00
#
_symmetry.space_group_name_H-M   'P 1'
#
loop_
_entity.id
_entity.type
_entity.pdbx_description
1 polymer ?
#
loop_
_entity_poly.entity_id
_entity_poly.type
_entity_poly.pdbx_seq_one_letter_code
_entity_poly.pdbx_strand_id
1 'polypeptide(L)'
;MTADIVKKSSRGRTPTGEPNPIDVHVGNRIRLRRTLLGLSQEKLASLLGLTFQQVQKYERGMNRVGASRLWDIGKVLEVPVGFFYEDMDEEVAKQSPRMFSLPDSTPLTLAEETENFDVDPMHRQETIELVKAYYKIPNRKAAKCMYDLIIAMSKTT
;
A
#
# COMPACT_ATOMS: atom_id res chain seq x y z
N MET A 1 -17.25 -35.78 17.88
CA MET A 1 -16.42 -35.05 16.90
C MET A 1 -16.91 -33.61 16.85
N THR A 2 -16.34 -32.77 17.67
CA THR A 2 -16.65 -31.33 17.72
C THR A 2 -15.79 -30.65 16.69
N ALA A 3 -16.41 -30.19 15.62
CA ALA A 3 -15.75 -29.36 14.65
C ALA A 3 -15.37 -28.02 15.34
N ASP A 4 -14.06 -27.76 15.46
CA ASP A 4 -13.56 -26.46 15.87
C ASP A 4 -14.02 -25.43 14.82
N ILE A 5 -15.01 -24.64 15.20
CA ILE A 5 -15.42 -23.46 14.45
C ILE A 5 -14.26 -22.46 14.58
N VAL A 6 -13.39 -22.46 13.57
CA VAL A 6 -12.38 -21.41 13.40
C VAL A 6 -13.11 -20.07 13.43
N LYS A 7 -13.00 -19.37 14.53
CA LYS A 7 -13.59 -18.05 14.73
C LYS A 7 -12.98 -17.13 13.69
N LYS A 8 -13.74 -16.76 12.66
CA LYS A 8 -13.32 -15.81 11.63
C LYS A 8 -12.77 -14.56 12.33
N SER A 9 -11.46 -14.33 12.22
CA SER A 9 -10.77 -13.18 12.81
C SER A 9 -11.43 -11.88 12.33
N SER A 10 -12.10 -11.18 13.24
CA SER A 10 -12.74 -9.92 12.91
C SER A 10 -11.68 -8.81 12.76
N ARG A 11 -11.74 -8.06 11.67
CA ARG A 11 -10.99 -6.81 11.45
C ARG A 11 -9.48 -6.96 11.21
N GLY A 12 -9.05 -8.01 10.50
CA GLY A 12 -7.66 -8.15 10.06
C GLY A 12 -6.64 -8.47 11.14
N ARG A 13 -7.08 -8.95 12.30
CA ARG A 13 -6.22 -9.55 13.33
C ARG A 13 -5.75 -10.92 12.90
N THR A 14 -4.69 -11.41 13.52
CA THR A 14 -4.24 -12.79 13.36
C THR A 14 -5.32 -13.78 13.82
N PRO A 15 -5.27 -15.05 13.41
CA PRO A 15 -6.20 -16.08 13.89
C PRO A 15 -6.21 -16.22 15.41
N THR A 16 -5.10 -15.90 16.10
CA THR A 16 -4.96 -15.88 17.56
C THR A 16 -5.59 -14.65 18.22
N GLY A 17 -6.06 -13.67 17.43
CA GLY A 17 -6.65 -12.42 17.93
C GLY A 17 -5.63 -11.32 18.24
N GLU A 18 -4.35 -11.58 18.00
CA GLU A 18 -3.28 -10.60 18.18
C GLU A 18 -3.29 -9.53 17.05
N PRO A 19 -2.64 -8.38 17.27
CA PRO A 19 -2.47 -7.37 16.23
C PRO A 19 -1.75 -7.97 15.00
N ASN A 20 -2.19 -7.59 13.80
CA ASN A 20 -1.50 -8.01 12.60
C ASN A 20 -0.08 -7.40 12.57
N PRO A 21 0.98 -8.17 12.25
CA PRO A 21 2.35 -7.68 12.20
C PRO A 21 2.56 -6.49 11.27
N ILE A 22 1.81 -6.39 10.18
CA ILE A 22 1.84 -5.20 9.30
C ILE A 22 1.31 -3.97 10.04
N ASP A 23 0.21 -4.10 10.79
CA ASP A 23 -0.34 -2.99 11.57
C ASP A 23 0.64 -2.55 12.68
N VAL A 24 1.39 -3.51 13.27
CA VAL A 24 2.46 -3.24 14.24
C VAL A 24 3.62 -2.50 13.57
N HIS A 25 4.05 -2.95 12.39
CA HIS A 25 5.11 -2.27 11.62
C HIS A 25 4.72 -0.81 11.32
N VAL A 26 3.54 -0.59 10.73
CA VAL A 26 3.02 0.75 10.44
C VAL A 26 2.96 1.61 11.71
N GLY A 27 2.49 1.06 12.82
CA GLY A 27 2.45 1.73 14.12
C GLY A 27 3.83 2.16 14.61
N ASN A 28 4.83 1.30 14.47
CA ASN A 28 6.21 1.61 14.82
C ASN A 28 6.80 2.73 13.94
N ARG A 29 6.48 2.75 12.64
CA ARG A 29 6.92 3.82 11.73
C ARG A 29 6.27 5.17 12.08
N ILE A 30 4.98 5.17 12.46
CA ILE A 30 4.28 6.37 12.98
C ILE A 30 5.00 6.89 14.23
N ARG A 31 5.26 6.01 15.20
CA ARG A 31 5.96 6.36 16.44
C ARG A 31 7.36 6.91 16.18
N LEU A 32 8.12 6.25 15.30
CA LEU A 32 9.47 6.67 14.92
C LEU A 32 9.44 8.11 14.38
N ARG A 33 8.61 8.38 13.38
CA ARG A 33 8.56 9.70 12.77
C ARG A 33 8.08 10.78 13.74
N ARG A 34 7.06 10.49 14.53
CA ARG A 34 6.59 11.38 15.60
C ARG A 34 7.71 11.75 16.57
N THR A 35 8.47 10.76 17.02
CA THR A 35 9.59 10.96 17.96
C THR A 35 10.70 11.78 17.33
N LEU A 36 11.04 11.54 16.06
CA LEU A 36 12.02 12.32 15.31
C LEU A 36 11.63 13.80 15.19
N LEU A 37 10.31 14.08 15.09
CA LEU A 37 9.79 15.44 15.09
C LEU A 37 9.63 16.06 16.50
N GLY A 38 10.01 15.33 17.56
CA GLY A 38 9.88 15.79 18.95
C GLY A 38 8.42 15.93 19.43
N LEU A 39 7.45 15.30 18.74
CA LEU A 39 6.04 15.40 19.11
C LEU A 39 5.69 14.39 20.21
N SER A 40 4.90 14.83 21.21
CA SER A 40 4.26 13.91 22.15
C SER A 40 3.07 13.21 21.50
N GLN A 41 2.60 12.10 22.08
CA GLN A 41 1.38 11.41 21.62
C GLN A 41 0.14 12.30 21.74
N GLU A 42 0.06 13.11 22.80
CA GLU A 42 -1.01 14.09 23.01
C GLU A 42 -0.99 15.17 21.91
N LYS A 43 0.21 15.65 21.55
CA LYS A 43 0.34 16.66 20.48
C LYS A 43 -0.09 16.10 19.13
N LEU A 44 0.34 14.88 18.80
CA LEU A 44 -0.10 14.22 17.58
C LEU A 44 -1.62 13.98 17.59
N ALA A 45 -2.19 13.53 18.70
CA ALA A 45 -3.62 13.33 18.84
C ALA A 45 -4.40 14.64 18.61
N SER A 46 -3.96 15.73 19.21
CA SER A 46 -4.56 17.06 19.02
C SER A 46 -4.53 17.51 17.56
N LEU A 47 -3.41 17.33 16.86
CA LEU A 47 -3.26 17.69 15.45
C LEU A 47 -4.15 16.87 14.52
N LEU A 48 -4.45 15.62 14.90
CA LEU A 48 -5.28 14.70 14.12
C LEU A 48 -6.77 14.72 14.52
N GLY A 49 -7.15 15.48 15.54
CA GLY A 49 -8.50 15.45 16.11
C GLY A 49 -8.84 14.10 16.74
N LEU A 50 -7.85 13.44 17.36
CA LEU A 50 -7.97 12.13 18.01
C LEU A 50 -7.76 12.22 19.50
N THR A 51 -8.11 11.12 20.21
CA THR A 51 -7.71 10.96 21.60
C THR A 51 -6.30 10.38 21.71
N PHE A 52 -5.62 10.66 22.82
CA PHE A 52 -4.32 10.07 23.15
C PHE A 52 -4.36 8.53 23.05
N GLN A 53 -5.41 7.90 23.60
CA GLN A 53 -5.57 6.44 23.56
C GLN A 53 -5.68 5.88 22.13
N GLN A 54 -6.28 6.63 21.20
CA GLN A 54 -6.35 6.22 19.80
C GLN A 54 -4.97 6.24 19.15
N VAL A 55 -4.18 7.30 19.36
CA VAL A 55 -2.80 7.38 18.87
C VAL A 55 -1.95 6.27 19.47
N GLN A 56 -2.06 6.02 20.77
CA GLN A 56 -1.34 4.94 21.44
C GLN A 56 -1.69 3.56 20.84
N LYS A 57 -2.97 3.31 20.54
CA LYS A 57 -3.41 2.06 19.91
C LYS A 57 -2.89 1.93 18.47
N TYR A 58 -2.81 3.03 17.71
CA TYR A 58 -2.22 3.02 16.37
C TYR A 58 -0.72 2.71 16.42
N GLU A 59 0.02 3.38 17.30
CA GLU A 59 1.47 3.16 17.43
C GLU A 59 1.84 1.76 17.91
N ARG A 60 0.93 1.07 18.59
CA ARG A 60 1.10 -0.34 19.02
C ARG A 60 0.53 -1.35 18.02
N GLY A 61 -0.05 -0.92 16.91
CA GLY A 61 -0.72 -1.79 15.96
C GLY A 61 -1.99 -2.46 16.50
N MET A 62 -2.45 -2.05 17.68
CA MET A 62 -3.66 -2.59 18.31
C MET A 62 -4.93 -2.26 17.52
N ASN A 63 -4.92 -1.12 16.84
CA ASN A 63 -5.95 -0.68 15.93
C ASN A 63 -5.33 -0.48 14.54
N ARG A 64 -5.99 -1.02 13.52
CA ARG A 64 -5.65 -0.76 12.14
C ARG A 64 -5.90 0.70 11.79
N VAL A 65 -4.93 1.32 11.11
CA VAL A 65 -5.07 2.67 10.57
C VAL A 65 -5.74 2.57 9.21
N GLY A 66 -6.93 3.15 9.07
CA GLY A 66 -7.61 3.23 7.76
C GLY A 66 -6.88 4.18 6.81
N ALA A 67 -7.08 3.99 5.49
CA ALA A 67 -6.36 4.71 4.45
C ALA A 67 -6.45 6.25 4.59
N SER A 68 -7.65 6.78 4.84
CA SER A 68 -7.84 8.23 5.05
C SER A 68 -7.06 8.73 6.26
N ARG A 69 -7.08 7.97 7.36
CA ARG A 69 -6.37 8.32 8.58
C ARG A 69 -4.86 8.24 8.40
N LEU A 70 -4.39 7.25 7.64
CA LEU A 70 -2.96 7.12 7.31
C LEU A 70 -2.48 8.30 6.46
N TRP A 71 -3.33 8.80 5.56
CA TRP A 71 -3.08 10.01 4.80
C TRP A 71 -2.94 11.24 5.71
N ASP A 72 -3.89 11.44 6.64
CA ASP A 72 -3.84 12.56 7.60
C ASP A 72 -2.58 12.51 8.46
N ILE A 73 -2.21 11.32 8.95
CA ILE A 73 -0.98 11.08 9.72
C ILE A 73 0.24 11.45 8.88
N GLY A 74 0.29 11.04 7.62
CA GLY A 74 1.36 11.39 6.70
C GLY A 74 1.51 12.91 6.51
N LYS A 75 0.39 13.62 6.39
CA LYS A 75 0.39 15.08 6.29
C LYS A 75 0.92 15.76 7.56
N VAL A 76 0.47 15.32 8.72
CA VAL A 76 0.90 15.88 10.03
C VAL A 76 2.37 15.55 10.33
N LEU A 77 2.83 14.38 9.94
CA LEU A 77 4.20 13.92 10.16
C LEU A 77 5.17 14.30 9.02
N GLU A 78 4.68 14.97 7.97
CA GLU A 78 5.46 15.44 6.81
C GLU A 78 6.20 14.28 6.10
N VAL A 79 5.50 13.18 5.86
CA VAL A 79 6.01 12.02 5.11
C VAL A 79 4.98 11.50 4.11
N PRO A 80 5.42 10.91 2.99
CA PRO A 80 4.52 10.21 2.08
C PRO A 80 3.96 8.95 2.75
N VAL A 81 2.78 8.48 2.30
CA VAL A 81 2.15 7.26 2.84
C VAL A 81 3.06 6.04 2.70
N GLY A 82 3.86 5.97 1.62
CA GLY A 82 4.84 4.92 1.40
C GLY A 82 5.84 4.74 2.53
N PHE A 83 6.21 5.83 3.21
CA PHE A 83 7.12 5.82 4.36
C PHE A 83 6.71 4.82 5.45
N PHE A 84 5.41 4.63 5.67
CA PHE A 84 4.92 3.72 6.72
C PHE A 84 5.11 2.24 6.38
N TYR A 85 5.44 1.92 5.13
CA TYR A 85 5.67 0.55 4.63
C TYR A 85 7.14 0.30 4.25
N GLU A 86 7.99 1.33 4.30
CA GLU A 86 9.43 1.18 4.06
C GLU A 86 10.08 0.29 5.12
N ASP A 87 11.14 -0.41 4.74
CA ASP A 87 11.91 -1.30 5.60
C ASP A 87 11.06 -2.43 6.25
N MET A 88 9.92 -2.78 5.63
CA MET A 88 9.12 -3.90 6.10
C MET A 88 9.80 -5.20 5.75
N ASP A 89 10.01 -6.04 6.78
CA ASP A 89 10.56 -7.38 6.61
C ASP A 89 9.60 -8.23 5.74
N GLU A 90 10.16 -9.04 4.83
CA GLU A 90 9.37 -9.94 3.98
C GLU A 90 8.53 -10.92 4.80
N GLU A 91 9.03 -11.38 5.94
CA GLU A 91 8.26 -12.25 6.85
C GLU A 91 7.05 -11.54 7.45
N VAL A 92 7.15 -10.24 7.70
CA VAL A 92 6.02 -9.41 8.13
C VAL A 92 5.04 -9.21 6.97
N ALA A 93 5.52 -8.93 5.77
CA ALA A 93 4.69 -8.74 4.58
C ALA A 93 3.88 -9.99 4.22
N LYS A 94 4.43 -11.19 4.41
CA LYS A 94 3.74 -12.48 4.24
C LYS A 94 2.57 -12.67 5.21
N GLN A 95 2.49 -11.94 6.30
CA GLN A 95 1.42 -12.03 7.28
C GLN A 95 0.25 -11.06 7.00
N SER A 96 0.02 -10.75 5.73
CA SER A 96 -1.15 -9.94 5.35
C SER A 96 -2.46 -10.67 5.69
N PRO A 97 -3.56 -9.94 5.96
CA PRO A 97 -4.86 -10.54 6.26
C PRO A 97 -5.37 -11.48 5.16
N ARG A 98 -4.97 -11.25 3.92
CA ARG A 98 -5.28 -12.12 2.79
C ARG A 98 -4.73 -13.53 3.02
N MET A 99 -3.52 -13.64 3.54
CA MET A 99 -2.85 -14.91 3.78
C MET A 99 -3.59 -15.80 4.78
N PHE A 100 -4.23 -15.20 5.77
CA PHE A 100 -5.05 -15.93 6.75
C PHE A 100 -6.44 -16.31 6.22
N SER A 101 -6.81 -15.82 5.04
CA SER A 101 -8.11 -16.06 4.43
C SER A 101 -8.07 -17.09 3.31
N LEU A 102 -6.87 -17.46 2.85
CA LEU A 102 -6.66 -18.44 1.80
C LEU A 102 -6.59 -19.86 2.40
N PRO A 103 -7.16 -20.89 1.74
CA PRO A 103 -6.91 -22.28 2.08
C PRO A 103 -5.41 -22.60 1.95
N ASP A 104 -4.89 -23.49 2.82
CA ASP A 104 -3.48 -23.91 2.87
C ASP A 104 -2.91 -24.43 1.52
N SER A 105 -3.77 -24.77 0.56
CA SER A 105 -3.40 -25.30 -0.76
C SER A 105 -3.43 -24.26 -1.87
N THR A 106 -3.70 -22.97 -1.57
CA THR A 106 -3.71 -21.95 -2.62
C THR A 106 -2.28 -21.46 -2.87
N PRO A 107 -1.73 -21.70 -4.10
CA PRO A 107 -0.40 -21.17 -4.43
C PRO A 107 -0.36 -19.65 -4.26
N LEU A 108 0.66 -19.16 -3.57
CA LEU A 108 0.87 -17.74 -3.29
C LEU A 108 1.37 -16.94 -4.48
N THR A 109 1.59 -17.59 -5.58
CA THR A 109 2.11 -16.98 -6.80
C THR A 109 0.98 -16.40 -7.62
N LEU A 110 0.67 -15.11 -7.40
CA LEU A 110 0.07 -14.29 -8.46
C LEU A 110 0.95 -14.26 -9.73
N ALA A 111 2.11 -14.91 -9.68
CA ALA A 111 3.05 -14.96 -10.79
C ALA A 111 2.74 -16.07 -11.80
N GLU A 112 1.85 -17.05 -11.49
CA GLU A 112 1.59 -18.18 -12.37
C GLU A 112 0.17 -18.26 -12.95
N GLU A 113 -0.74 -17.37 -12.57
CA GLU A 113 -2.04 -17.21 -13.23
C GLU A 113 -2.19 -15.85 -13.92
N THR A 114 -1.10 -15.32 -14.46
CA THR A 114 -1.17 -14.24 -15.45
C THR A 114 -1.27 -14.81 -16.87
N GLU A 115 -2.04 -15.85 -17.06
CA GLU A 115 -2.70 -16.01 -18.33
C GLU A 115 -3.95 -15.12 -18.30
N ASN A 116 -3.82 -13.93 -18.92
CA ASN A 116 -4.91 -13.01 -19.24
C ASN A 116 -5.53 -12.15 -18.13
N PHE A 117 -4.79 -11.69 -17.11
CA PHE A 117 -4.95 -10.27 -16.83
C PHE A 117 -4.13 -9.54 -17.92
N ASP A 118 -4.80 -8.84 -18.80
CA ASP A 118 -4.17 -7.81 -19.62
C ASP A 118 -3.29 -7.00 -18.67
N VAL A 119 -1.98 -7.25 -18.73
CA VAL A 119 -1.01 -6.45 -17.97
C VAL A 119 -1.29 -5.05 -18.46
N ASP A 120 -1.84 -4.20 -17.57
CA ASP A 120 -2.17 -2.83 -17.90
C ASP A 120 -1.03 -2.30 -18.77
N PRO A 121 -1.30 -1.96 -20.06
CA PRO A 121 -0.24 -1.54 -20.97
C PRO A 121 0.64 -0.45 -20.38
N MET A 122 0.13 0.30 -19.41
CA MET A 122 0.85 1.36 -18.70
C MET A 122 1.96 0.83 -17.78
N HIS A 123 1.96 -0.46 -17.42
CA HIS A 123 3.02 -1.09 -16.63
C HIS A 123 4.11 -1.76 -17.47
N ARG A 124 3.94 -1.81 -18.79
CA ARG A 124 4.96 -2.36 -19.70
C ARG A 124 6.15 -1.41 -19.79
N GLN A 125 7.36 -1.98 -19.74
CA GLN A 125 8.61 -1.22 -19.87
C GLN A 125 8.61 -0.37 -21.16
N GLU A 126 8.17 -0.94 -22.27
CA GLU A 126 8.05 -0.27 -23.58
C GLU A 126 7.14 0.97 -23.51
N THR A 127 5.99 0.87 -22.85
CA THR A 127 5.07 2.01 -22.67
C THR A 127 5.71 3.13 -21.88
N ILE A 128 6.41 2.77 -20.80
CA ILE A 128 7.10 3.76 -19.94
C ILE A 128 8.20 4.46 -20.74
N GLU A 129 8.97 3.72 -21.54
CA GLU A 129 10.02 4.28 -22.39
C GLU A 129 9.47 5.16 -23.51
N LEU A 130 8.38 4.73 -24.17
CA LEU A 130 7.68 5.49 -25.19
C LEU A 130 7.18 6.84 -24.63
N VAL A 131 6.51 6.81 -23.48
CA VAL A 131 6.01 8.03 -22.82
C VAL A 131 7.17 8.95 -22.45
N LYS A 132 8.25 8.43 -21.86
CA LYS A 132 9.43 9.23 -21.52
C LYS A 132 10.06 9.84 -22.76
N ALA A 133 10.19 9.10 -23.86
CA ALA A 133 10.74 9.59 -25.13
C ALA A 133 9.86 10.68 -25.72
N TYR A 134 8.54 10.49 -25.75
CA TYR A 134 7.57 11.45 -26.25
C TYR A 134 7.67 12.81 -25.54
N TYR A 135 7.74 12.81 -24.21
CA TYR A 135 7.85 14.05 -23.44
C TYR A 135 9.23 14.73 -23.54
N LYS A 136 10.28 14.01 -23.96
CA LYS A 136 11.61 14.58 -24.25
C LYS A 136 11.71 15.31 -25.59
N ILE A 137 10.71 15.18 -26.48
CA ILE A 137 10.72 15.88 -27.77
C ILE A 137 10.51 17.38 -27.53
N PRO A 138 11.52 18.25 -27.84
CA PRO A 138 11.42 19.69 -27.57
C PRO A 138 10.38 20.37 -28.46
N ASN A 139 10.28 19.91 -29.71
CA ASN A 139 9.35 20.48 -30.70
C ASN A 139 7.98 19.84 -30.56
N ARG A 140 7.02 20.59 -29.99
CA ARG A 140 5.65 20.11 -29.77
C ARG A 140 4.88 19.78 -31.06
N LYS A 141 5.21 20.43 -32.19
CA LYS A 141 4.60 20.08 -33.49
C LYS A 141 5.10 18.69 -33.95
N ALA A 142 6.39 18.42 -33.82
CA ALA A 142 6.95 17.10 -34.13
C ALA A 142 6.35 16.01 -33.21
N ALA A 143 6.24 16.27 -31.90
CA ALA A 143 5.60 15.35 -30.96
C ALA A 143 4.16 15.04 -31.37
N LYS A 144 3.38 16.04 -31.80
CA LYS A 144 2.01 15.84 -32.29
C LYS A 144 1.97 14.99 -33.55
N CYS A 145 2.87 15.22 -34.54
CA CYS A 145 2.96 14.39 -35.73
C CYS A 145 3.26 12.93 -35.42
N MET A 146 4.16 12.67 -34.45
CA MET A 146 4.44 11.30 -33.96
C MET A 146 3.19 10.66 -33.34
N TYR A 147 2.48 11.39 -32.51
CA TYR A 147 1.22 10.92 -31.90
C TYR A 147 0.18 10.57 -32.99
N ASP A 148 -0.04 11.48 -33.94
CA ASP A 148 -1.00 11.28 -35.03
C ASP A 148 -0.61 10.08 -35.91
N LEU A 149 0.69 9.86 -36.13
CA LEU A 149 1.21 8.69 -36.84
C LEU A 149 0.89 7.38 -36.08
N ILE A 150 1.15 7.31 -34.77
CA ILE A 150 0.84 6.14 -33.95
C ILE A 150 -0.65 5.83 -34.02
N ILE A 151 -1.50 6.85 -33.88
CA ILE A 151 -2.96 6.68 -33.98
C ILE A 151 -3.40 6.20 -35.38
N ALA A 152 -2.76 6.72 -36.45
CA ALA A 152 -3.06 6.28 -37.80
C ALA A 152 -2.69 4.81 -38.01
N MET A 153 -1.52 4.40 -37.54
CA MET A 153 -1.04 3.01 -37.66
C MET A 153 -1.92 2.04 -36.85
N SER A 154 -2.40 2.43 -35.68
CA SER A 154 -3.26 1.59 -34.83
C SER A 154 -4.65 1.31 -35.44
N LYS A 155 -5.08 2.11 -36.41
CA LYS A 155 -6.38 1.94 -37.13
C LYS A 155 -6.27 1.11 -38.41
N THR A 156 -5.06 0.71 -38.79
CA THR A 156 -4.81 0.01 -40.08
C THR A 156 -4.83 -1.52 -39.89
N THR A 157 -5.22 -2.02 -38.71
CA THR A 157 -5.49 -3.44 -38.44
C THR A 157 -6.99 -3.67 -38.35
#